data_07b0d72f09edca2b3cc7ee1ec31b20fc
#
_entry.id   07b0d72f09edca2b3cc7ee1ec31b20fc
#
_cell.length_a   1.000
_cell.length_b   1.000
_cell.length_c   1.000
_cell.angle_alpha   90.00
_cell.angle_beta   90.00
_cell.angle_gamma   90.00
#
_symmetry.space_group_name_H-M   'P 1'
#
loop_
_entity.id
_entity.type
_entity.pdbx_description
1 polymer ?
#
loop_
_entity_poly.entity_id
_entity_poly.type
_entity_poly.pdbx_seq_one_letter_code
_entity_poly.pdbx_strand_id
1 'polypeptide(L)'
;MSHQRPPQQPRPAPPQQPRPAPPRRSQPPGTHRPLHLAAHFPGVNSTTVWSDPRSGSQIAFDSFVHLARTAERGLFDFFFLAEGLRLREHKGRIHDLDVVGRPESLAVLNAVAAVTERLGLAATVNSTFNEPYELARRLASLDHLSDGRAAWNVVTSSDAFTGENFRRGGYLDRAERYTRAAEFVATARELWDSWSPDGTPRPFAHHGRHFSIEGEFTLPRSPQGHPVVIQAGDSAEGRDFAASTADVIFTRHGTLAAGQEFYADVKGRLPGYGRTADDLKIMPGVTVVVGDTDAEAQEKATEIRRLQVSPQNALLAAEQVWGTDLSGFDPDGPLPAFDPVVDSDVVQGRVRQGDPRALAEKWRGLARAKNLSLRETAIEATGRQSFIGSAATVAEAMSHFVDSRAADGFILVPHLTPGGLDEFVDQVVPLLQER
;
A
#
# COMPACT_ATOMS: atom_id res chain seq x y z
N MET A 1 -10.37 9.34 67.79
CA MET A 1 -10.43 9.79 66.38
C MET A 1 -9.08 9.53 65.79
N SER A 2 -8.93 8.41 65.06
CA SER A 2 -7.68 7.98 64.43
C SER A 2 -7.61 8.55 63.00
N HIS A 3 -6.66 9.42 62.76
CA HIS A 3 -6.38 9.95 61.42
C HIS A 3 -5.67 8.88 60.58
N GLN A 4 -6.39 8.27 59.62
CA GLN A 4 -5.78 7.48 58.58
C GLN A 4 -5.16 8.41 57.52
N ARG A 5 -3.84 8.21 57.26
CA ARG A 5 -3.15 8.86 56.14
C ARG A 5 -3.68 8.32 54.79
N PRO A 6 -3.88 9.17 53.79
CA PRO A 6 -4.24 8.70 52.45
C PRO A 6 -3.08 7.87 51.83
N PRO A 7 -3.40 6.90 50.95
CA PRO A 7 -2.39 6.07 50.29
C PRO A 7 -1.51 6.91 49.37
N GLN A 8 -0.19 6.73 49.47
CA GLN A 8 0.78 7.36 48.58
C GLN A 8 0.64 6.77 47.18
N GLN A 9 0.49 7.64 46.17
CA GLN A 9 0.55 7.25 44.77
C GLN A 9 1.95 6.72 44.41
N PRO A 10 2.05 5.67 43.59
CA PRO A 10 3.34 5.16 43.14
C PRO A 10 4.07 6.24 42.32
N ARG A 11 5.35 6.40 42.57
CA ARG A 11 6.21 7.32 41.82
C ARG A 11 6.27 6.89 40.38
N PRO A 12 6.17 7.80 39.37
CA PRO A 12 6.38 7.48 37.98
C PRO A 12 7.80 6.91 37.78
N ALA A 13 7.89 5.88 36.91
CA ALA A 13 9.16 5.30 36.51
C ALA A 13 10.04 6.37 35.82
N PRO A 14 11.35 6.35 36.00
CA PRO A 14 12.23 7.30 35.31
C PRO A 14 12.14 7.14 33.80
N PRO A 15 12.21 8.25 33.01
CA PRO A 15 12.15 8.19 31.57
C PRO A 15 13.29 7.32 31.02
N GLN A 16 12.92 6.33 30.20
CA GLN A 16 13.88 5.53 29.48
C GLN A 16 14.59 6.41 28.45
N GLN A 17 15.89 6.47 28.48
CA GLN A 17 16.69 7.16 27.47
C GLN A 17 16.47 6.50 26.11
N PRO A 18 16.30 7.27 25.02
CA PRO A 18 16.21 6.70 23.67
C PRO A 18 17.46 5.86 23.40
N ARG A 19 17.26 4.62 22.99
CA ARG A 19 18.37 3.76 22.57
C ARG A 19 19.09 4.43 21.41
N PRO A 20 20.44 4.56 21.46
CA PRO A 20 21.19 5.07 20.32
C PRO A 20 20.93 4.18 19.11
N ALA A 21 20.70 4.80 17.95
CA ALA A 21 20.58 4.07 16.69
C ALA A 21 21.81 3.16 16.50
N PRO A 22 21.62 1.92 16.04
CA PRO A 22 22.75 1.02 15.82
C PRO A 22 23.73 1.63 14.81
N PRO A 23 25.04 1.47 15.00
CA PRO A 23 26.04 2.01 14.10
C PRO A 23 25.85 1.43 12.70
N ARG A 24 25.75 2.31 11.69
CA ARG A 24 25.69 1.94 10.28
C ARG A 24 26.93 1.13 9.92
N ARG A 25 26.76 -0.15 9.61
CA ARG A 25 27.85 -0.98 9.06
C ARG A 25 28.03 -0.60 7.59
N SER A 26 29.21 -0.10 7.23
CA SER A 26 29.64 0.00 5.84
C SER A 26 29.76 -1.41 5.24
N GLN A 27 29.00 -1.70 4.19
CA GLN A 27 29.07 -2.99 3.52
C GLN A 27 30.39 -3.14 2.73
N PRO A 28 31.04 -4.31 2.78
CA PRO A 28 32.18 -4.60 1.91
C PRO A 28 31.75 -4.71 0.44
N PRO A 29 32.61 -4.36 -0.54
CA PRO A 29 32.30 -4.51 -1.96
C PRO A 29 32.12 -6.00 -2.31
N GLY A 30 30.96 -6.34 -2.90
CA GLY A 30 30.62 -7.70 -3.34
C GLY A 30 29.46 -8.37 -2.60
N THR A 31 28.84 -7.71 -1.63
CA THR A 31 27.63 -8.22 -0.95
C THR A 31 26.38 -7.84 -1.72
N HIS A 32 25.45 -8.78 -1.86
CA HIS A 32 24.10 -8.53 -2.36
C HIS A 32 23.45 -7.38 -1.57
N ARG A 33 22.64 -6.59 -2.25
CA ARG A 33 21.89 -5.50 -1.59
C ARG A 33 20.82 -6.10 -0.68
N PRO A 34 20.57 -5.50 0.51
CA PRO A 34 19.45 -5.94 1.35
C PRO A 34 18.15 -5.84 0.59
N LEU A 35 17.34 -6.90 0.66
CA LEU A 35 16.03 -6.98 0.05
C LEU A 35 14.96 -6.79 1.12
N HIS A 36 14.14 -5.73 0.98
CA HIS A 36 13.03 -5.43 1.88
C HIS A 36 11.76 -6.19 1.47
N LEU A 37 11.02 -6.71 2.44
CA LEU A 37 9.76 -7.39 2.21
C LEU A 37 8.64 -6.77 3.04
N ALA A 38 7.48 -6.62 2.43
CA ALA A 38 6.27 -6.24 3.12
C ALA A 38 5.08 -7.09 2.67
N ALA A 39 4.13 -7.29 3.57
CA ALA A 39 2.93 -8.08 3.32
C ALA A 39 1.72 -7.15 3.19
N HIS A 40 1.08 -7.13 2.03
CA HIS A 40 -0.20 -6.47 1.83
C HIS A 40 -1.33 -7.43 2.15
N PHE A 41 -2.20 -7.09 3.10
CA PHE A 41 -3.41 -7.87 3.32
C PHE A 41 -4.34 -7.73 2.11
N PRO A 42 -4.64 -8.81 1.36
CA PRO A 42 -5.30 -8.72 0.07
C PRO A 42 -6.73 -8.18 0.17
N GLY A 43 -7.47 -8.59 1.17
CA GLY A 43 -8.78 -8.08 1.54
C GLY A 43 -9.67 -7.77 0.33
N VAL A 44 -9.90 -6.52 0.10
CA VAL A 44 -10.86 -6.01 -0.90
C VAL A 44 -10.14 -5.58 -2.16
N ASN A 45 -9.60 -6.50 -2.94
CA ASN A 45 -9.00 -6.19 -4.22
C ASN A 45 -9.20 -7.31 -5.25
N SER A 46 -8.91 -7.01 -6.50
CA SER A 46 -9.00 -7.95 -7.62
C SER A 46 -7.89 -9.01 -7.64
N THR A 47 -7.00 -9.02 -6.68
CA THR A 47 -5.90 -10.00 -6.60
C THR A 47 -6.34 -11.29 -5.91
N THR A 48 -7.30 -11.19 -4.97
CA THR A 48 -7.79 -12.34 -4.20
C THR A 48 -8.68 -13.25 -5.04
N VAL A 49 -8.44 -14.54 -4.96
CA VAL A 49 -9.30 -15.58 -5.57
C VAL A 49 -10.36 -16.00 -4.56
N TRP A 50 -11.51 -15.32 -4.59
CA TRP A 50 -12.59 -15.57 -3.63
C TRP A 50 -13.31 -16.90 -3.83
N SER A 51 -13.25 -17.47 -5.04
CA SER A 51 -13.82 -18.78 -5.35
C SER A 51 -12.96 -19.96 -4.89
N ASP A 52 -11.73 -19.71 -4.43
CA ASP A 52 -10.89 -20.77 -3.87
C ASP A 52 -11.45 -21.16 -2.48
N PRO A 53 -11.71 -22.48 -2.24
CA PRO A 53 -12.26 -22.95 -0.97
C PRO A 53 -11.36 -22.67 0.24
N ARG A 54 -10.09 -22.35 0.03
CA ARG A 54 -9.12 -21.92 1.07
C ARG A 54 -9.22 -20.45 1.41
N SER A 55 -9.95 -19.65 0.61
CA SER A 55 -10.16 -18.23 0.89
C SER A 55 -11.00 -18.03 2.14
N GLY A 56 -10.40 -17.40 3.14
CA GLY A 56 -11.03 -17.06 4.41
C GLY A 56 -11.65 -15.66 4.40
N SER A 57 -12.08 -15.23 5.57
CA SER A 57 -12.74 -13.94 5.75
C SER A 57 -11.77 -12.77 5.67
N GLN A 58 -12.17 -11.71 4.95
CA GLN A 58 -11.44 -10.44 4.88
C GLN A 58 -11.70 -9.52 6.09
N ILE A 59 -12.61 -9.89 6.98
CA ILE A 59 -12.98 -9.12 8.18
C ILE A 59 -12.75 -9.85 9.49
N ALA A 60 -12.59 -11.18 9.47
CA ALA A 60 -12.31 -11.94 10.67
C ALA A 60 -10.91 -11.65 11.20
N PHE A 61 -10.79 -11.39 12.50
CA PHE A 61 -9.51 -11.05 13.12
C PHE A 61 -8.45 -12.15 12.94
N ASP A 62 -8.85 -13.41 12.99
CA ASP A 62 -7.94 -14.55 12.78
C ASP A 62 -7.23 -14.52 11.42
N SER A 63 -7.88 -13.99 10.37
CA SER A 63 -7.24 -13.84 9.07
C SER A 63 -6.12 -12.81 9.10
N PHE A 64 -6.29 -11.70 9.83
CA PHE A 64 -5.24 -10.71 10.01
C PHE A 64 -4.10 -11.26 10.87
N VAL A 65 -4.42 -11.97 11.94
CA VAL A 65 -3.43 -12.62 12.83
C VAL A 65 -2.59 -13.63 12.06
N HIS A 66 -3.21 -14.50 11.27
CA HIS A 66 -2.49 -15.51 10.47
C HIS A 66 -1.49 -14.85 9.53
N LEU A 67 -1.96 -13.93 8.67
CA LEU A 67 -1.09 -13.29 7.68
C LEU A 67 0.02 -12.45 8.33
N ALA A 68 -0.29 -11.71 9.40
CA ALA A 68 0.69 -10.90 10.12
C ALA A 68 1.77 -11.76 10.79
N ARG A 69 1.39 -12.85 11.45
CA ARG A 69 2.35 -13.77 12.05
C ARG A 69 3.20 -14.52 11.01
N THR A 70 2.61 -14.88 9.88
CA THR A 70 3.38 -15.47 8.77
C THR A 70 4.40 -14.46 8.23
N ALA A 71 4.01 -13.20 8.04
CA ALA A 71 4.93 -12.14 7.63
C ALA A 71 6.05 -11.90 8.66
N GLU A 72 5.71 -11.86 9.95
CA GLU A 72 6.69 -11.70 11.03
C GLU A 72 7.67 -12.88 11.11
N ARG A 73 7.20 -14.11 10.94
CA ARG A 73 8.02 -15.31 10.85
C ARG A 73 8.97 -15.28 9.65
N GLY A 74 8.51 -14.71 8.53
CA GLY A 74 9.30 -14.48 7.32
C GLY A 74 10.21 -13.24 7.41
N LEU A 75 10.32 -12.58 8.56
CA LEU A 75 11.14 -11.38 8.79
C LEU A 75 10.80 -10.21 7.86
N PHE A 76 9.52 -10.04 7.53
CA PHE A 76 9.06 -8.92 6.75
C PHE A 76 9.18 -7.62 7.54
N ASP A 77 9.48 -6.52 6.84
CA ASP A 77 9.65 -5.20 7.45
C ASP A 77 8.31 -4.66 7.98
N PHE A 78 7.22 -4.82 7.21
CA PHE A 78 5.91 -4.33 7.64
C PHE A 78 4.72 -5.07 7.03
N PHE A 79 3.60 -4.97 7.74
CA PHE A 79 2.27 -5.39 7.32
C PHE A 79 1.47 -4.18 6.85
N PHE A 80 0.94 -4.22 5.65
CA PHE A 80 0.32 -3.08 4.97
C PHE A 80 -1.18 -3.29 4.79
N LEU A 81 -1.97 -2.34 5.29
CA LEU A 81 -3.42 -2.29 5.08
C LEU A 81 -3.79 -1.11 4.19
N ALA A 82 -4.39 -1.42 3.04
CA ALA A 82 -4.97 -0.42 2.17
C ALA A 82 -6.32 0.08 2.71
N GLU A 83 -6.65 1.33 2.43
CA GLU A 83 -7.92 1.95 2.77
C GLU A 83 -8.89 1.98 1.57
N GLY A 84 -10.17 1.89 1.83
CA GLY A 84 -11.22 2.08 0.85
C GLY A 84 -12.39 2.85 1.46
N LEU A 85 -12.50 4.12 1.12
CA LEU A 85 -13.46 5.05 1.73
C LEU A 85 -14.75 5.25 0.92
N ARG A 86 -14.83 4.72 -0.28
CA ARG A 86 -16.05 4.81 -1.07
C ARG A 86 -17.03 3.68 -0.72
N LEU A 87 -18.31 3.97 -0.80
CA LEU A 87 -19.33 2.94 -0.85
C LEU A 87 -19.19 2.18 -2.17
N ARG A 88 -19.18 0.85 -2.10
CA ARG A 88 -18.98 0.01 -3.28
C ARG A 88 -20.31 -0.27 -3.95
N GLU A 89 -20.62 0.56 -4.90
CA GLU A 89 -21.82 0.47 -5.70
C GLU A 89 -21.50 0.64 -7.18
N HIS A 90 -22.13 -0.14 -8.03
CA HIS A 90 -22.09 0.01 -9.48
C HIS A 90 -23.48 -0.23 -10.02
N LYS A 91 -24.02 0.75 -10.76
CA LYS A 91 -25.38 0.68 -11.36
C LYS A 91 -26.47 0.30 -10.33
N GLY A 92 -26.43 0.89 -9.14
CA GLY A 92 -27.40 0.65 -8.08
C GLY A 92 -27.28 -0.70 -7.36
N ARG A 93 -26.15 -1.39 -7.51
CA ARG A 93 -25.90 -2.69 -6.86
C ARG A 93 -24.52 -2.72 -6.22
N ILE A 94 -24.47 -3.35 -5.04
CA ILE A 94 -23.20 -3.76 -4.46
C ILE A 94 -22.68 -4.93 -5.30
N HIS A 95 -21.49 -4.80 -5.81
CA HIS A 95 -20.92 -5.71 -6.78
C HIS A 95 -20.21 -6.88 -6.09
N ASP A 96 -20.43 -8.11 -6.55
CA ASP A 96 -19.78 -9.32 -6.05
C ASP A 96 -18.26 -9.40 -6.31
N LEU A 97 -17.78 -8.57 -7.23
CA LEU A 97 -16.36 -8.46 -7.57
C LEU A 97 -15.55 -7.62 -6.60
N ASP A 98 -16.23 -6.79 -5.84
CA ASP A 98 -15.66 -5.99 -4.78
C ASP A 98 -16.13 -6.57 -3.47
N VAL A 99 -15.26 -7.25 -2.77
CA VAL A 99 -15.58 -7.75 -1.44
C VAL A 99 -16.00 -6.58 -0.55
N VAL A 100 -17.22 -6.65 -0.07
CA VAL A 100 -17.80 -5.65 0.82
C VAL A 100 -17.18 -5.80 2.20
N GLY A 101 -16.85 -4.68 2.82
CA GLY A 101 -16.33 -4.68 4.18
C GLY A 101 -14.80 -4.69 4.22
N ARG A 102 -14.23 -3.50 4.16
CA ARG A 102 -12.84 -3.28 4.54
C ARG A 102 -12.83 -2.61 5.92
N PRO A 103 -12.38 -3.29 6.98
CA PRO A 103 -12.23 -2.69 8.29
C PRO A 103 -11.29 -1.49 8.26
N GLU A 104 -11.47 -0.56 9.19
CA GLU A 104 -10.62 0.63 9.32
C GLU A 104 -9.19 0.22 9.70
N SER A 105 -8.21 0.76 8.98
CA SER A 105 -6.82 0.29 9.03
C SER A 105 -6.18 0.43 10.41
N LEU A 106 -6.34 1.56 11.09
CA LEU A 106 -5.73 1.79 12.41
C LEU A 106 -6.37 0.94 13.49
N ALA A 107 -7.69 0.72 13.44
CA ALA A 107 -8.38 -0.17 14.38
C ALA A 107 -7.84 -1.60 14.30
N VAL A 108 -7.69 -2.13 13.07
CA VAL A 108 -7.13 -3.47 12.85
C VAL A 108 -5.68 -3.54 13.29
N LEU A 109 -4.85 -2.56 12.92
CA LEU A 109 -3.42 -2.58 13.25
C LEU A 109 -3.16 -2.44 14.76
N ASN A 110 -3.99 -1.70 15.50
CA ASN A 110 -3.90 -1.69 16.96
C ASN A 110 -4.16 -3.09 17.57
N ALA A 111 -5.10 -3.85 17.00
CA ALA A 111 -5.33 -5.23 17.43
C ALA A 111 -4.18 -6.16 17.01
N VAL A 112 -3.63 -6.01 15.80
CA VAL A 112 -2.48 -6.77 15.31
C VAL A 112 -1.21 -6.44 16.11
N ALA A 113 -1.05 -5.22 16.60
CA ALA A 113 0.06 -4.83 17.48
C ALA A 113 0.16 -5.71 18.74
N ALA A 114 -0.98 -6.15 19.28
CA ALA A 114 -1.04 -7.00 20.47
C ALA A 114 -0.63 -8.46 20.23
N VAL A 115 -0.53 -8.89 18.97
CA VAL A 115 -0.25 -10.30 18.60
C VAL A 115 1.02 -10.46 17.75
N THR A 116 1.76 -9.38 17.57
CA THR A 116 3.05 -9.32 16.86
C THR A 116 4.07 -8.54 17.71
N GLU A 117 5.37 -8.79 17.50
CA GLU A 117 6.43 -8.21 18.35
C GLU A 117 7.37 -7.25 17.57
N ARG A 118 7.62 -7.52 16.28
CA ARG A 118 8.65 -6.82 15.48
C ARG A 118 8.13 -6.25 14.18
N LEU A 119 7.05 -6.80 13.66
CA LEU A 119 6.48 -6.42 12.36
C LEU A 119 5.99 -4.97 12.39
N GLY A 120 6.46 -4.14 11.44
CA GLY A 120 5.96 -2.79 11.23
C GLY A 120 4.48 -2.80 10.80
N LEU A 121 3.72 -1.79 11.19
CA LEU A 121 2.28 -1.73 11.06
C LEU A 121 1.88 -0.51 10.23
N ALA A 122 1.66 -0.73 8.93
CA ALA A 122 1.45 0.33 7.96
C ALA A 122 -0.05 0.56 7.67
N ALA A 123 -0.59 1.65 8.21
CA ALA A 123 -1.96 2.08 7.97
C ALA A 123 -2.06 3.00 6.76
N THR A 124 -2.98 2.73 5.84
CA THR A 124 -3.38 3.71 4.84
C THR A 124 -4.43 4.64 5.43
N VAL A 125 -4.11 5.94 5.50
CA VAL A 125 -5.05 6.98 5.89
C VAL A 125 -4.85 8.19 4.97
N ASN A 126 -5.95 8.66 4.34
CA ASN A 126 -5.85 9.76 3.40
C ASN A 126 -5.74 11.13 4.09
N SER A 127 -5.04 12.06 3.44
CA SER A 127 -4.89 13.44 3.86
C SER A 127 -6.00 14.36 3.36
N THR A 128 -6.89 13.88 2.48
CA THR A 128 -7.94 14.71 1.87
C THR A 128 -9.12 14.92 2.81
N PHE A 129 -9.57 13.87 3.49
CA PHE A 129 -10.79 13.86 4.31
C PHE A 129 -10.52 13.74 5.82
N ASN A 130 -9.26 13.77 6.23
CA ASN A 130 -8.84 13.74 7.64
C ASN A 130 -8.24 15.09 8.07
N GLU A 131 -8.05 15.26 9.38
CA GLU A 131 -7.41 16.42 9.98
C GLU A 131 -6.07 16.04 10.66
N PRO A 132 -5.03 16.90 10.56
CA PRO A 132 -3.68 16.53 11.00
C PRO A 132 -3.58 16.22 12.49
N TYR A 133 -4.26 16.97 13.35
CA TYR A 133 -4.25 16.73 14.80
C TYR A 133 -4.79 15.35 15.15
N GLU A 134 -5.97 15.00 14.64
CA GLU A 134 -6.60 13.71 14.95
C GLU A 134 -5.76 12.55 14.43
N LEU A 135 -5.23 12.68 13.21
CA LEU A 135 -4.39 11.63 12.65
C LEU A 135 -3.04 11.51 13.37
N ALA A 136 -2.40 12.62 13.71
CA ALA A 136 -1.16 12.59 14.49
C ALA A 136 -1.36 11.88 15.83
N ARG A 137 -2.49 12.14 16.52
CA ARG A 137 -2.85 11.46 17.76
C ARG A 137 -3.06 9.95 17.58
N ARG A 138 -3.78 9.55 16.55
CA ARG A 138 -4.08 8.14 16.25
C ARG A 138 -2.81 7.36 15.90
N LEU A 139 -1.94 7.93 15.08
CA LEU A 139 -0.66 7.29 14.70
C LEU A 139 0.31 7.20 15.88
N ALA A 140 0.43 8.26 16.68
CA ALA A 140 1.23 8.21 17.90
C ALA A 140 0.70 7.16 18.90
N SER A 141 -0.63 6.98 18.98
CA SER A 141 -1.23 5.92 19.79
C SER A 141 -0.82 4.53 19.28
N LEU A 142 -0.90 4.29 17.97
CA LEU A 142 -0.42 3.02 17.39
C LEU A 142 1.07 2.81 17.68
N ASP A 143 1.87 3.86 17.58
CA ASP A 143 3.32 3.78 17.84
C ASP A 143 3.64 3.43 19.29
N HIS A 144 2.92 4.03 20.24
CA HIS A 144 3.02 3.67 21.66
C HIS A 144 2.59 2.23 21.94
N LEU A 145 1.44 1.82 21.40
CA LEU A 145 0.88 0.49 21.64
C LEU A 145 1.66 -0.64 20.96
N SER A 146 2.42 -0.31 19.92
CA SER A 146 3.25 -1.25 19.17
C SER A 146 4.74 -1.20 19.52
N ASP A 147 5.15 -0.38 20.49
CA ASP A 147 6.57 -0.16 20.85
C ASP A 147 7.40 0.32 19.63
N GLY A 148 6.90 1.34 18.93
CA GLY A 148 7.65 2.00 17.85
C GLY A 148 7.57 1.32 16.49
N ARG A 149 6.42 0.77 16.11
CA ARG A 149 6.24 0.04 14.83
C ARG A 149 5.22 0.68 13.88
N ALA A 150 4.71 1.87 14.18
CA ALA A 150 3.72 2.52 13.34
C ALA A 150 4.31 3.01 12.01
N ALA A 151 3.55 2.84 10.93
CA ALA A 151 3.82 3.43 9.64
C ALA A 151 2.52 3.99 9.03
N TRP A 152 2.67 5.03 8.22
CA TRP A 152 1.56 5.74 7.60
C TRP A 152 1.72 5.82 6.09
N ASN A 153 0.85 5.15 5.35
CA ASN A 153 0.72 5.35 3.92
C ASN A 153 -0.19 6.57 3.65
N VAL A 154 0.43 7.66 3.23
CA VAL A 154 -0.23 8.92 2.92
C VAL A 154 -0.85 8.84 1.53
N VAL A 155 -2.18 8.87 1.44
CA VAL A 155 -2.87 8.90 0.16
C VAL A 155 -3.66 10.19 -0.02
N THR A 156 -3.75 10.62 -1.26
CA THR A 156 -4.51 11.79 -1.69
C THR A 156 -5.72 11.33 -2.50
N SER A 157 -6.78 10.89 -1.82
CA SER A 157 -8.00 10.45 -2.48
C SER A 157 -8.56 11.55 -3.39
N SER A 158 -8.79 11.22 -4.66
CA SER A 158 -9.18 12.19 -5.68
C SER A 158 -10.44 11.80 -6.46
N ASP A 159 -11.11 10.72 -6.08
CA ASP A 159 -12.36 10.33 -6.74
C ASP A 159 -13.59 10.96 -6.08
N ALA A 160 -14.54 11.37 -6.91
CA ALA A 160 -15.74 12.06 -6.46
C ALA A 160 -16.61 11.18 -5.55
N PHE A 161 -16.67 9.87 -5.79
CA PHE A 161 -17.45 8.95 -4.96
C PHE A 161 -16.98 8.90 -3.51
N THR A 162 -15.68 8.98 -3.29
CA THR A 162 -15.16 9.07 -1.93
C THR A 162 -15.61 10.36 -1.26
N GLY A 163 -15.54 11.49 -1.97
CA GLY A 163 -15.95 12.80 -1.47
C GLY A 163 -17.43 12.89 -1.06
N GLU A 164 -18.31 12.16 -1.72
CA GLU A 164 -19.74 12.12 -1.40
C GLU A 164 -20.03 11.56 -0.01
N ASN A 165 -19.15 10.75 0.56
CA ASN A 165 -19.28 10.22 1.92
C ASN A 165 -18.84 11.23 3.00
N PHE A 166 -18.34 12.40 2.62
CA PHE A 166 -17.79 13.40 3.51
C PHE A 166 -18.45 14.76 3.30
N ARG A 167 -18.50 15.58 4.33
CA ARG A 167 -19.14 16.91 4.31
C ARG A 167 -18.59 17.85 3.24
N ARG A 168 -17.37 17.64 2.77
CA ARG A 168 -16.74 18.48 1.77
C ARG A 168 -17.31 18.25 0.38
N GLY A 169 -17.98 17.11 0.13
CA GLY A 169 -18.45 16.71 -1.17
C GLY A 169 -17.29 16.62 -2.18
N GLY A 170 -17.48 15.93 -3.29
CA GLY A 170 -16.52 15.89 -4.37
C GLY A 170 -15.05 15.61 -3.97
N TYR A 171 -14.14 16.11 -4.77
CA TYR A 171 -12.68 15.93 -4.57
C TYR A 171 -11.94 17.26 -4.71
N LEU A 172 -10.75 17.34 -4.14
CA LEU A 172 -9.86 18.48 -4.34
C LEU A 172 -9.26 18.46 -5.75
N ASP A 173 -8.99 19.65 -6.29
CA ASP A 173 -8.16 19.77 -7.49
C ASP A 173 -6.87 18.96 -7.36
N ARG A 174 -6.43 18.37 -8.46
CA ARG A 174 -5.29 17.45 -8.44
C ARG A 174 -4.00 18.11 -7.94
N ALA A 175 -3.77 19.37 -8.27
CA ALA A 175 -2.62 20.13 -7.77
C ALA A 175 -2.76 20.44 -6.27
N GLU A 176 -3.95 20.85 -5.84
CA GLU A 176 -4.23 21.20 -4.46
C GLU A 176 -4.12 20.01 -3.49
N ARG A 177 -4.40 18.79 -3.94
CA ARG A 177 -4.32 17.60 -3.07
C ARG A 177 -2.91 17.31 -2.57
N TYR A 178 -1.88 17.53 -3.40
CA TYR A 178 -0.49 17.33 -2.98
C TYR A 178 0.03 18.45 -2.10
N THR A 179 -0.35 19.71 -2.36
CA THR A 179 -0.02 20.83 -1.46
C THR A 179 -0.65 20.65 -0.10
N ARG A 180 -1.91 20.20 -0.06
CA ARG A 180 -2.60 19.84 1.19
C ARG A 180 -1.91 18.67 1.90
N ALA A 181 -1.53 17.62 1.18
CA ALA A 181 -0.85 16.46 1.77
C ALA A 181 0.52 16.82 2.35
N ALA A 182 1.28 17.66 1.67
CA ALA A 182 2.57 18.13 2.15
C ALA A 182 2.43 18.94 3.46
N GLU A 183 1.49 19.87 3.51
CA GLU A 183 1.19 20.64 4.70
C GLU A 183 0.64 19.75 5.82
N PHE A 184 -0.20 18.75 5.49
CA PHE A 184 -0.72 17.79 6.46
C PHE A 184 0.40 17.00 7.15
N VAL A 185 1.36 16.47 6.37
CA VAL A 185 2.49 15.71 6.93
C VAL A 185 3.40 16.62 7.74
N ALA A 186 3.67 17.83 7.26
CA ALA A 186 4.47 18.81 8.01
C ALA A 186 3.82 19.14 9.36
N THR A 187 2.53 19.44 9.37
CA THR A 187 1.77 19.73 10.60
C THR A 187 1.75 18.54 11.57
N ALA A 188 1.59 17.31 11.06
CA ALA A 188 1.65 16.12 11.90
C ALA A 188 3.05 15.94 12.54
N ARG A 189 4.12 16.17 11.77
CA ARG A 189 5.51 16.11 12.29
C ARG A 189 5.77 17.19 13.34
N GLU A 190 5.30 18.43 13.12
CA GLU A 190 5.39 19.50 14.11
C GLU A 190 4.68 19.14 15.42
N LEU A 191 3.51 18.48 15.35
CA LEU A 191 2.81 17.98 16.53
C LEU A 191 3.64 16.92 17.27
N TRP A 192 4.21 15.94 16.59
CA TRP A 192 5.07 14.92 17.23
C TRP A 192 6.35 15.49 17.80
N ASP A 193 6.90 16.56 17.20
CA ASP A 193 8.11 17.25 17.65
C ASP A 193 7.83 18.32 18.71
N SER A 194 6.58 18.56 19.08
CA SER A 194 6.21 19.57 20.08
C SER A 194 6.48 19.14 21.54
N TRP A 195 7.37 18.20 21.75
CA TRP A 195 7.85 17.75 23.05
C TRP A 195 9.35 18.00 23.20
N SER A 196 9.74 18.54 24.34
CA SER A 196 11.15 18.71 24.68
C SER A 196 11.79 17.35 25.02
N PRO A 197 13.13 17.21 24.90
CA PRO A 197 13.83 15.97 25.25
C PRO A 197 13.65 15.52 26.72
N ASP A 198 13.34 16.45 27.60
CA ASP A 198 13.04 16.19 29.02
C ASP A 198 11.60 15.69 29.27
N GLY A 199 10.80 15.53 28.21
CA GLY A 199 9.42 15.07 28.31
C GLY A 199 8.41 16.16 28.66
N THR A 200 8.76 17.44 28.47
CA THR A 200 7.84 18.58 28.67
C THR A 200 7.17 18.96 27.36
N PRO A 201 5.82 19.08 27.32
CA PRO A 201 5.13 19.57 26.13
C PRO A 201 5.48 21.05 25.87
N ARG A 202 5.56 21.41 24.61
CA ARG A 202 5.78 22.79 24.15
C ARG A 202 4.57 23.27 23.39
N PRO A 203 4.19 24.56 23.52
CA PRO A 203 3.16 25.15 22.70
C PRO A 203 3.44 24.94 21.22
N PHE A 204 2.40 24.59 20.47
CA PHE A 204 2.40 24.37 19.05
C PHE A 204 1.49 25.39 18.38
N ALA A 205 1.92 25.98 17.28
CA ALA A 205 1.11 26.85 16.43
C ALA A 205 1.49 26.67 14.98
N HIS A 206 0.56 26.18 14.19
CA HIS A 206 0.68 26.07 12.73
C HIS A 206 -0.37 26.93 12.08
N HIS A 207 0.05 27.84 11.21
CA HIS A 207 -0.82 28.71 10.41
C HIS A 207 -0.41 28.60 8.95
N GLY A 208 -1.01 27.66 8.24
CA GLY A 208 -0.72 27.40 6.84
C GLY A 208 -1.90 27.73 5.91
N ARG A 209 -1.79 27.31 4.67
CA ARG A 209 -2.82 27.51 3.65
C ARG A 209 -4.05 26.63 3.91
N HIS A 210 -3.84 25.40 4.38
CA HIS A 210 -4.86 24.37 4.50
C HIS A 210 -5.27 24.13 5.96
N PHE A 211 -4.39 24.42 6.91
CA PHE A 211 -4.60 24.15 8.33
C PHE A 211 -4.20 25.33 9.19
N SER A 212 -4.95 25.54 10.28
CA SER A 212 -4.64 26.51 11.32
C SER A 212 -4.97 25.88 12.68
N ILE A 213 -3.93 25.51 13.44
CA ILE A 213 -4.04 24.74 14.67
C ILE A 213 -3.10 25.32 15.72
N GLU A 214 -3.60 25.58 16.92
CA GLU A 214 -2.84 26.06 18.06
C GLU A 214 -3.14 25.24 19.31
N GLY A 215 -2.16 25.09 20.20
CA GLY A 215 -2.34 24.47 21.51
C GLY A 215 -1.14 23.66 21.95
N GLU A 216 -1.38 22.68 22.80
CA GLU A 216 -0.36 21.71 23.24
C GLU A 216 -0.78 20.30 22.83
N PHE A 217 0.13 19.56 22.22
CA PHE A 217 -0.09 18.16 21.91
C PHE A 217 0.16 17.32 23.16
N THR A 218 -0.91 16.80 23.75
CA THR A 218 -0.84 16.17 25.08
C THR A 218 -0.42 14.73 25.09
N LEU A 219 -0.30 14.07 23.91
CA LEU A 219 0.24 12.72 23.81
C LEU A 219 1.76 12.80 23.72
N PRO A 220 2.50 12.19 24.66
CA PRO A 220 3.97 12.23 24.67
C PRO A 220 4.57 11.72 23.37
N ARG A 221 5.82 12.14 23.09
CA ARG A 221 6.56 11.65 21.94
C ARG A 221 6.65 10.13 21.97
N SER A 222 6.27 9.51 20.89
CA SER A 222 6.23 8.04 20.76
C SER A 222 7.65 7.44 20.59
N PRO A 223 7.81 6.11 20.75
CA PRO A 223 9.14 5.46 20.73
C PRO A 223 9.99 5.73 19.50
N GLN A 224 9.42 5.73 18.28
CA GLN A 224 10.20 6.11 17.09
C GLN A 224 10.13 7.61 16.76
N GLY A 225 9.33 8.37 17.48
CA GLY A 225 9.16 9.81 17.30
C GLY A 225 8.29 10.18 16.12
N HIS A 226 8.63 9.73 14.91
CA HIS A 226 7.82 9.85 13.72
C HIS A 226 7.48 8.47 13.18
N PRO A 227 6.24 8.15 12.87
CA PRO A 227 5.89 6.97 12.09
C PRO A 227 6.61 6.97 10.73
N VAL A 228 6.99 5.79 10.26
CA VAL A 228 7.51 5.63 8.90
C VAL A 228 6.46 6.11 7.89
N VAL A 229 6.85 6.95 6.94
CA VAL A 229 5.95 7.52 5.94
C VAL A 229 6.07 6.73 4.64
N ILE A 230 4.94 6.20 4.18
CA ILE A 230 4.80 5.50 2.90
C ILE A 230 3.95 6.35 1.95
N GLN A 231 4.24 6.31 0.67
CA GLN A 231 3.48 7.01 -0.36
C GLN A 231 3.29 6.12 -1.59
N ALA A 232 2.19 6.27 -2.33
CA ALA A 232 1.81 5.39 -3.43
C ALA A 232 1.45 6.14 -4.73
N GLY A 233 2.10 7.25 -5.03
CA GLY A 233 1.81 8.09 -6.22
C GLY A 233 2.80 7.88 -7.35
N ASP A 234 2.29 7.51 -8.54
CA ASP A 234 3.11 7.30 -9.75
C ASP A 234 3.21 8.54 -10.65
N SER A 235 2.40 9.58 -10.43
CA SER A 235 2.49 10.83 -11.20
C SER A 235 3.77 11.61 -10.87
N ALA A 236 4.16 12.54 -11.72
CA ALA A 236 5.35 13.39 -11.49
C ALA A 236 5.28 14.10 -10.13
N GLU A 237 4.12 14.66 -9.78
CA GLU A 237 3.87 15.31 -8.49
C GLU A 237 3.89 14.31 -7.33
N GLY A 238 3.39 13.08 -7.56
CA GLY A 238 3.43 12.01 -6.55
C GLY A 238 4.84 11.53 -6.26
N ARG A 239 5.69 11.38 -7.30
CA ARG A 239 7.11 11.04 -7.15
C ARG A 239 7.89 12.15 -6.44
N ASP A 240 7.56 13.41 -6.74
CA ASP A 240 8.17 14.57 -6.10
C ASP A 240 7.78 14.65 -4.62
N PHE A 241 6.51 14.47 -4.31
CA PHE A 241 6.01 14.39 -2.93
C PHE A 241 6.66 13.22 -2.17
N ALA A 242 6.80 12.04 -2.78
CA ALA A 242 7.51 10.93 -2.16
C ALA A 242 8.98 11.25 -1.91
N ALA A 243 9.69 11.84 -2.88
CA ALA A 243 11.09 12.21 -2.73
C ALA A 243 11.31 13.23 -1.61
N SER A 244 10.38 14.16 -1.40
CA SER A 244 10.47 15.15 -0.31
C SER A 244 10.14 14.59 1.08
N THR A 245 9.28 13.56 1.16
CA THR A 245 8.55 13.27 2.41
C THR A 245 8.63 11.81 2.86
N ALA A 246 8.61 10.85 1.92
CA ALA A 246 8.39 9.44 2.25
C ALA A 246 9.68 8.67 2.53
N ASP A 247 9.58 7.64 3.38
CA ASP A 247 10.63 6.66 3.65
C ASP A 247 10.49 5.44 2.72
N VAL A 248 9.26 5.17 2.26
CA VAL A 248 8.96 4.08 1.31
C VAL A 248 8.02 4.60 0.22
N ILE A 249 8.25 4.23 -1.04
CA ILE A 249 7.28 4.41 -2.11
C ILE A 249 6.78 3.06 -2.60
N PHE A 250 5.44 2.88 -2.51
CA PHE A 250 4.71 1.75 -3.09
C PHE A 250 4.38 2.08 -4.55
N THR A 251 4.78 1.23 -5.47
CA THR A 251 4.63 1.49 -6.90
C THR A 251 4.25 0.22 -7.66
N ARG A 252 4.14 0.32 -8.98
CA ARG A 252 3.83 -0.80 -9.88
C ARG A 252 4.66 -0.69 -11.14
N HIS A 253 5.39 -1.76 -11.45
CA HIS A 253 6.16 -1.85 -12.68
C HIS A 253 5.76 -3.11 -13.44
N GLY A 254 5.70 -3.02 -14.77
CA GLY A 254 5.42 -4.17 -15.62
C GLY A 254 6.67 -4.97 -16.02
N THR A 255 7.86 -4.36 -15.96
CA THR A 255 9.11 -4.94 -16.42
C THR A 255 10.29 -4.45 -15.59
N LEU A 256 11.43 -5.17 -15.67
CA LEU A 256 12.69 -4.76 -15.05
C LEU A 256 13.13 -3.37 -15.53
N ALA A 257 13.05 -3.12 -16.84
CA ALA A 257 13.45 -1.85 -17.44
C ALA A 257 12.59 -0.68 -16.92
N ALA A 258 11.27 -0.85 -16.83
CA ALA A 258 10.37 0.17 -16.25
C ALA A 258 10.68 0.39 -14.76
N GLY A 259 11.06 -0.65 -14.02
CA GLY A 259 11.51 -0.54 -12.64
C GLY A 259 12.80 0.28 -12.52
N GLN A 260 13.78 0.04 -13.37
CA GLN A 260 15.05 0.78 -13.41
C GLN A 260 14.85 2.26 -13.75
N GLU A 261 13.98 2.57 -14.73
CA GLU A 261 13.63 3.94 -15.08
C GLU A 261 12.98 4.68 -13.92
N PHE A 262 11.99 4.06 -13.29
CA PHE A 262 11.31 4.61 -12.11
C PHE A 262 12.29 4.81 -10.95
N TYR A 263 13.14 3.83 -10.69
CA TYR A 263 14.15 3.87 -9.63
C TYR A 263 15.12 5.05 -9.85
N ALA A 264 15.65 5.20 -11.07
CA ALA A 264 16.55 6.29 -11.41
C ALA A 264 15.89 7.67 -11.27
N ASP A 265 14.64 7.82 -11.73
CA ASP A 265 13.89 9.07 -11.60
C ASP A 265 13.67 9.45 -10.13
N VAL A 266 13.11 8.56 -9.34
CA VAL A 266 12.79 8.85 -7.92
C VAL A 266 14.04 9.11 -7.09
N LYS A 267 15.08 8.25 -7.23
CA LYS A 267 16.34 8.43 -6.50
C LYS A 267 17.07 9.72 -6.94
N GLY A 268 16.95 10.10 -8.23
CA GLY A 268 17.52 11.33 -8.76
C GLY A 268 16.89 12.61 -8.19
N ARG A 269 15.68 12.57 -7.65
CA ARG A 269 15.00 13.71 -7.03
C ARG A 269 15.46 13.99 -5.60
N LEU A 270 15.91 12.97 -4.86
CA LEU A 270 16.23 13.04 -3.43
C LEU A 270 17.27 14.13 -3.06
N PRO A 271 18.37 14.34 -3.85
CA PRO A 271 19.35 15.39 -3.52
C PRO A 271 18.74 16.79 -3.49
N GLY A 272 17.70 17.05 -4.30
CA GLY A 272 16.97 18.32 -4.28
C GLY A 272 16.30 18.64 -2.95
N TYR A 273 16.07 17.62 -2.13
CA TYR A 273 15.49 17.72 -0.78
C TYR A 273 16.52 17.46 0.33
N GLY A 274 17.82 17.44 0.02
CA GLY A 274 18.88 17.16 0.97
C GLY A 274 18.91 15.71 1.47
N ARG A 275 18.31 14.78 0.69
CA ARG A 275 18.18 13.36 1.03
C ARG A 275 19.11 12.49 0.18
N THR A 276 19.44 11.33 0.71
CA THR A 276 20.28 10.32 0.05
C THR A 276 19.44 9.19 -0.54
N ALA A 277 20.03 8.36 -1.39
CA ALA A 277 19.36 7.21 -1.99
C ALA A 277 18.84 6.20 -0.93
N ASP A 278 19.45 6.16 0.25
CA ASP A 278 19.06 5.25 1.32
C ASP A 278 17.85 5.73 2.12
N ASP A 279 17.50 7.01 2.03
CA ASP A 279 16.40 7.61 2.81
C ASP A 279 15.00 7.31 2.23
N LEU A 280 14.91 6.72 1.04
CA LEU A 280 13.65 6.29 0.43
C LEU A 280 13.81 4.91 -0.19
N LYS A 281 12.99 3.94 0.23
CA LYS A 281 12.95 2.60 -0.35
C LYS A 281 11.86 2.50 -1.42
N ILE A 282 12.18 1.95 -2.57
CA ILE A 282 11.25 1.74 -3.68
C ILE A 282 10.80 0.28 -3.64
N MET A 283 9.51 0.06 -3.37
CA MET A 283 8.93 -1.25 -3.15
C MET A 283 7.70 -1.48 -4.04
N PRO A 284 7.86 -2.08 -5.24
CA PRO A 284 6.72 -2.43 -6.08
C PRO A 284 5.85 -3.51 -5.44
N GLY A 285 4.52 -3.37 -5.67
CA GLY A 285 3.55 -4.40 -5.34
C GLY A 285 3.61 -5.55 -6.34
N VAL A 286 3.85 -6.76 -5.85
CA VAL A 286 4.01 -7.96 -6.69
C VAL A 286 3.15 -9.11 -6.17
N THR A 287 2.82 -10.04 -7.07
CA THR A 287 2.28 -11.35 -6.72
C THR A 287 3.35 -12.39 -6.94
N VAL A 288 3.38 -13.40 -6.09
CA VAL A 288 4.31 -14.54 -6.22
C VAL A 288 3.49 -15.82 -6.37
N VAL A 289 3.92 -16.68 -7.28
CA VAL A 289 3.37 -18.03 -7.44
C VAL A 289 4.50 -19.02 -7.43
N VAL A 290 4.53 -19.87 -6.42
CA VAL A 290 5.53 -20.92 -6.24
C VAL A 290 4.94 -22.25 -6.68
N GLY A 291 5.75 -23.10 -7.31
CA GLY A 291 5.47 -24.49 -7.64
C GLY A 291 6.69 -25.35 -7.40
N ASP A 292 6.53 -26.66 -7.40
CA ASP A 292 7.66 -27.60 -7.28
C ASP A 292 8.61 -27.48 -8.48
N THR A 293 8.05 -27.11 -9.64
CA THR A 293 8.79 -26.81 -10.87
C THR A 293 8.31 -25.50 -11.48
N ASP A 294 9.12 -24.90 -12.35
CA ASP A 294 8.74 -23.68 -13.07
C ASP A 294 7.50 -23.91 -13.98
N ALA A 295 7.37 -25.09 -14.57
CA ALA A 295 6.22 -25.45 -15.41
C ALA A 295 4.93 -25.51 -14.60
N GLU A 296 4.93 -26.17 -13.46
CA GLU A 296 3.79 -26.23 -12.54
C GLU A 296 3.41 -24.84 -12.01
N ALA A 297 4.39 -24.02 -11.64
CA ALA A 297 4.16 -22.65 -11.21
C ALA A 297 3.45 -21.82 -12.30
N GLN A 298 3.84 -22.00 -13.58
CA GLN A 298 3.19 -21.31 -14.71
C GLN A 298 1.74 -21.75 -14.91
N GLU A 299 1.46 -23.05 -14.81
CA GLU A 299 0.10 -23.58 -14.88
C GLU A 299 -0.76 -23.03 -13.73
N LYS A 300 -0.26 -23.09 -12.51
CA LYS A 300 -0.89 -22.52 -11.31
C LYS A 300 -1.15 -21.02 -11.46
N ALA A 301 -0.19 -20.25 -11.96
CA ALA A 301 -0.34 -18.82 -12.20
C ALA A 301 -1.40 -18.50 -13.26
N THR A 302 -1.49 -19.30 -14.31
CA THR A 302 -2.51 -19.16 -15.37
C THR A 302 -3.91 -19.36 -14.82
N GLU A 303 -4.11 -20.41 -14.02
CA GLU A 303 -5.41 -20.67 -13.39
C GLU A 303 -5.78 -19.59 -12.36
N ILE A 304 -4.82 -19.14 -11.52
CA ILE A 304 -5.05 -18.04 -10.58
C ILE A 304 -5.53 -16.78 -11.32
N ARG A 305 -4.88 -16.39 -12.42
CA ARG A 305 -5.29 -15.21 -13.21
C ARG A 305 -6.69 -15.38 -13.79
N ARG A 306 -7.01 -16.56 -14.27
CA ARG A 306 -8.34 -16.86 -14.79
C ARG A 306 -9.42 -16.73 -13.72
N LEU A 307 -9.13 -17.16 -12.48
CA LEU A 307 -10.05 -17.05 -11.35
C LEU A 307 -10.17 -15.62 -10.81
N GLN A 308 -9.10 -14.82 -10.89
CA GLN A 308 -9.09 -13.40 -10.48
C GLN A 308 -9.94 -12.51 -11.41
N VAL A 309 -10.01 -12.83 -12.70
CA VAL A 309 -10.76 -12.08 -13.68
C VAL A 309 -11.99 -12.88 -14.10
N SER A 310 -13.06 -12.75 -13.32
CA SER A 310 -14.36 -13.33 -13.69
C SER A 310 -14.86 -12.71 -15.01
N PRO A 311 -15.81 -13.37 -15.72
CA PRO A 311 -16.46 -12.79 -16.89
C PRO A 311 -16.96 -11.37 -16.65
N GLN A 312 -17.56 -11.14 -15.51
CA GLN A 312 -18.10 -9.84 -15.10
C GLN A 312 -17.01 -8.80 -14.83
N ASN A 313 -15.90 -9.19 -14.17
CA ASN A 313 -14.72 -8.32 -13.98
C ASN A 313 -14.10 -7.89 -15.32
N ALA A 314 -14.07 -8.79 -16.28
CA ALA A 314 -13.57 -8.48 -17.62
C ALA A 314 -14.42 -7.41 -18.32
N LEU A 315 -15.74 -7.55 -18.25
CA LEU A 315 -16.66 -6.54 -18.80
C LEU A 315 -16.48 -5.19 -18.11
N LEU A 316 -16.38 -5.16 -16.79
CA LEU A 316 -16.13 -3.92 -16.05
C LEU A 316 -14.79 -3.26 -16.40
N ALA A 317 -13.75 -4.05 -16.56
CA ALA A 317 -12.45 -3.54 -17.00
C ALA A 317 -12.54 -2.94 -18.41
N ALA A 318 -13.25 -3.59 -19.32
CA ALA A 318 -13.51 -3.07 -20.66
C ALA A 318 -14.41 -1.81 -20.63
N GLU A 319 -15.46 -1.76 -19.80
CA GLU A 319 -16.29 -0.56 -19.61
C GLU A 319 -15.47 0.65 -19.19
N GLN A 320 -14.46 0.47 -18.34
CA GLN A 320 -13.55 1.56 -17.95
C GLN A 320 -12.73 2.09 -19.13
N VAL A 321 -12.38 1.24 -20.09
CA VAL A 321 -11.67 1.63 -21.29
C VAL A 321 -12.60 2.30 -22.31
N TRP A 322 -13.75 1.66 -22.61
CA TRP A 322 -14.68 2.14 -23.63
C TRP A 322 -15.61 3.25 -23.16
N GLY A 323 -15.79 3.42 -21.84
CA GLY A 323 -16.64 4.47 -21.27
C GLY A 323 -18.12 4.30 -21.54
N THR A 324 -18.58 3.09 -21.77
CA THR A 324 -19.97 2.75 -22.02
C THR A 324 -20.33 1.42 -21.40
N ASP A 325 -21.62 1.15 -21.24
CA ASP A 325 -22.13 -0.12 -20.73
C ASP A 325 -21.83 -1.27 -21.71
N LEU A 326 -21.14 -2.28 -21.25
CA LEU A 326 -20.80 -3.50 -21.97
C LEU A 326 -21.46 -4.74 -21.37
N SER A 327 -22.43 -4.59 -20.47
CA SER A 327 -23.08 -5.72 -19.79
C SER A 327 -23.78 -6.71 -20.73
N GLY A 328 -24.10 -6.29 -21.96
CA GLY A 328 -24.66 -7.14 -23.01
C GLY A 328 -23.64 -7.83 -23.92
N PHE A 329 -22.33 -7.62 -23.67
CA PHE A 329 -21.28 -8.24 -24.47
C PHE A 329 -20.94 -9.63 -23.93
N ASP A 330 -20.50 -10.50 -24.87
CA ASP A 330 -19.93 -11.79 -24.50
C ASP A 330 -18.49 -11.60 -24.02
N PRO A 331 -18.16 -11.91 -22.76
CA PRO A 331 -16.80 -11.81 -22.26
C PRO A 331 -15.82 -12.75 -22.95
N ASP A 332 -16.29 -13.86 -23.49
CA ASP A 332 -15.46 -14.79 -24.27
C ASP A 332 -15.48 -14.47 -25.78
N GLY A 333 -16.22 -13.43 -26.20
CA GLY A 333 -16.24 -12.90 -27.53
C GLY A 333 -15.16 -11.84 -27.81
N PRO A 334 -15.21 -11.20 -28.99
CA PRO A 334 -14.24 -10.17 -29.38
C PRO A 334 -14.42 -8.86 -28.59
N LEU A 335 -13.36 -8.04 -28.55
CA LEU A 335 -13.45 -6.66 -28.06
C LEU A 335 -14.44 -5.81 -28.86
N PRO A 336 -15.03 -4.74 -28.27
CA PRO A 336 -15.91 -3.84 -28.99
C PRO A 336 -15.25 -3.24 -30.24
N ALA A 337 -15.96 -3.27 -31.37
CA ALA A 337 -15.47 -2.73 -32.63
C ALA A 337 -15.59 -1.20 -32.73
N PHE A 338 -16.48 -0.59 -31.94
CA PHE A 338 -16.69 0.87 -31.90
C PHE A 338 -15.65 1.57 -31.03
N ASP A 339 -15.44 2.84 -31.23
CA ASP A 339 -14.49 3.65 -30.49
C ASP A 339 -15.01 4.01 -29.09
N PRO A 340 -14.07 4.22 -28.12
CA PRO A 340 -14.43 4.68 -26.78
C PRO A 340 -15.18 6.00 -26.76
N VAL A 341 -16.16 6.11 -25.88
CA VAL A 341 -16.87 7.35 -25.59
C VAL A 341 -15.98 8.25 -24.74
N VAL A 342 -15.59 9.42 -25.25
CA VAL A 342 -14.60 10.29 -24.61
C VAL A 342 -15.23 11.13 -23.49
N ASP A 343 -16.48 11.55 -23.63
CA ASP A 343 -17.18 12.48 -22.72
C ASP A 343 -18.15 11.77 -21.77
N SER A 344 -17.89 10.53 -21.40
CA SER A 344 -18.83 9.82 -20.55
C SER A 344 -18.57 10.06 -19.08
N ASP A 345 -19.59 10.56 -18.36
CA ASP A 345 -19.68 10.58 -16.88
C ASP A 345 -19.76 9.15 -16.28
N VAL A 346 -19.80 8.12 -17.11
CA VAL A 346 -20.02 6.71 -16.75
C VAL A 346 -18.83 6.08 -16.04
N VAL A 347 -17.68 6.73 -16.00
CA VAL A 347 -16.45 6.19 -15.38
C VAL A 347 -16.46 6.41 -13.87
N GLN A 348 -17.46 5.90 -13.18
CA GLN A 348 -17.44 5.66 -11.72
C GLN A 348 -16.70 6.71 -10.88
N GLY A 349 -16.84 8.03 -11.18
CA GLY A 349 -16.18 9.10 -10.46
C GLY A 349 -14.63 9.07 -10.48
N ARG A 350 -14.02 8.18 -11.25
CA ARG A 350 -12.57 8.18 -11.47
C ARG A 350 -12.26 9.10 -12.65
N VAL A 351 -11.40 10.07 -12.42
CA VAL A 351 -10.81 10.84 -13.52
C VAL A 351 -10.01 9.86 -14.39
N ARG A 352 -10.42 9.72 -15.65
CA ARG A 352 -9.68 8.91 -16.63
C ARG A 352 -8.25 9.42 -16.74
N GLN A 353 -7.29 8.53 -16.66
CA GLN A 353 -5.89 8.84 -16.93
C GLN A 353 -5.59 8.44 -18.38
N GLY A 354 -5.13 9.41 -19.18
CA GLY A 354 -4.69 9.18 -20.55
C GLY A 354 -5.81 9.24 -21.59
N ASP A 355 -5.44 8.99 -22.84
CA ASP A 355 -6.36 8.94 -24.00
C ASP A 355 -7.07 7.58 -24.06
N PRO A 356 -8.41 7.53 -23.94
CA PRO A 356 -9.17 6.28 -24.02
C PRO A 356 -9.03 5.57 -25.37
N ARG A 357 -8.86 6.33 -26.46
CA ARG A 357 -8.69 5.74 -27.81
C ARG A 357 -7.35 5.03 -27.92
N ALA A 358 -6.28 5.65 -27.44
CA ALA A 358 -4.96 5.03 -27.40
C ALA A 358 -4.96 3.75 -26.55
N LEU A 359 -5.66 3.76 -25.40
CA LEU A 359 -5.79 2.60 -24.55
C LEU A 359 -6.60 1.47 -25.22
N ALA A 360 -7.73 1.79 -25.85
CA ALA A 360 -8.53 0.81 -26.56
C ALA A 360 -7.76 0.20 -27.76
N GLU A 361 -6.99 1.00 -28.49
CA GLU A 361 -6.16 0.47 -29.58
C GLU A 361 -5.02 -0.41 -29.07
N LYS A 362 -4.43 -0.09 -27.94
CA LYS A 362 -3.49 -0.99 -27.26
C LYS A 362 -4.13 -2.33 -26.91
N TRP A 363 -5.35 -2.33 -26.36
CA TRP A 363 -6.09 -3.57 -26.07
C TRP A 363 -6.41 -4.35 -27.35
N ARG A 364 -6.91 -3.69 -28.41
CA ARG A 364 -7.17 -4.31 -29.71
C ARG A 364 -5.90 -4.90 -30.34
N GLY A 365 -4.77 -4.17 -30.24
CA GLY A 365 -3.47 -4.65 -30.69
C GLY A 365 -3.04 -5.93 -29.98
N LEU A 366 -3.19 -5.95 -28.65
CA LEU A 366 -2.90 -7.12 -27.82
C LEU A 366 -3.80 -8.31 -28.19
N ALA A 367 -5.11 -8.08 -28.32
CA ALA A 367 -6.07 -9.11 -28.70
C ALA A 367 -5.75 -9.71 -30.07
N ARG A 368 -5.45 -8.87 -31.07
CA ARG A 368 -5.07 -9.33 -32.43
C ARG A 368 -3.77 -10.13 -32.43
N ALA A 369 -2.76 -9.63 -31.71
CA ALA A 369 -1.43 -10.26 -31.68
C ALA A 369 -1.44 -11.67 -31.07
N LYS A 370 -2.31 -11.91 -30.09
CA LYS A 370 -2.38 -13.16 -29.33
C LYS A 370 -3.67 -13.95 -29.57
N ASN A 371 -4.56 -13.48 -30.44
CA ASN A 371 -5.89 -14.05 -30.72
C ASN A 371 -6.73 -14.24 -29.44
N LEU A 372 -6.85 -13.16 -28.64
CA LEU A 372 -7.52 -13.18 -27.34
C LEU A 372 -8.97 -12.74 -27.42
N SER A 373 -9.83 -13.35 -26.60
CA SER A 373 -11.17 -12.85 -26.28
C SER A 373 -11.10 -11.55 -25.47
N LEU A 374 -12.24 -10.91 -25.21
CA LEU A 374 -12.35 -9.74 -24.34
C LEU A 374 -11.80 -10.07 -22.94
N ARG A 375 -12.20 -11.20 -22.35
CA ARG A 375 -11.76 -11.62 -21.02
C ARG A 375 -10.27 -11.91 -20.97
N GLU A 376 -9.75 -12.63 -21.93
CA GLU A 376 -8.31 -12.92 -22.01
C GLU A 376 -7.50 -11.65 -22.22
N THR A 377 -8.01 -10.71 -23.01
CA THR A 377 -7.39 -9.38 -23.17
C THR A 377 -7.39 -8.60 -21.84
N ALA A 378 -8.49 -8.63 -21.09
CA ALA A 378 -8.55 -8.00 -19.78
C ALA A 378 -7.55 -8.63 -18.80
N ILE A 379 -7.41 -9.97 -18.78
CA ILE A 379 -6.41 -10.69 -17.98
C ILE A 379 -4.98 -10.20 -18.30
N GLU A 380 -4.64 -10.14 -19.59
CA GLU A 380 -3.30 -9.72 -20.04
C GLU A 380 -3.05 -8.21 -19.79
N ALA A 381 -4.02 -7.36 -20.09
CA ALA A 381 -3.90 -5.91 -19.97
C ALA A 381 -3.86 -5.41 -18.53
N THR A 382 -4.51 -6.11 -17.60
CA THR A 382 -4.56 -5.75 -16.17
C THR A 382 -3.55 -6.52 -15.33
N GLY A 383 -2.79 -7.41 -15.94
CA GLY A 383 -1.75 -8.22 -15.30
C GLY A 383 -0.78 -7.37 -14.48
N ARG A 384 -0.47 -7.82 -13.27
CA ARG A 384 0.57 -7.21 -12.43
C ARG A 384 1.89 -7.94 -12.68
N GLN A 385 2.98 -7.26 -12.34
CA GLN A 385 4.26 -7.96 -12.24
C GLN A 385 4.11 -9.12 -11.26
N SER A 386 4.63 -10.28 -11.66
CA SER A 386 4.56 -11.50 -10.86
C SER A 386 5.89 -12.23 -10.98
N PHE A 387 6.31 -12.82 -9.87
CA PHE A 387 7.40 -13.78 -9.85
C PHE A 387 6.78 -15.17 -9.82
N ILE A 388 7.06 -15.98 -10.85
CA ILE A 388 6.44 -17.29 -11.07
C ILE A 388 7.55 -18.29 -11.34
N GLY A 389 7.60 -19.36 -10.55
CA GLY A 389 8.59 -20.41 -10.72
C GLY A 389 8.75 -21.27 -9.48
N SER A 390 9.76 -22.14 -9.50
CA SER A 390 10.23 -22.82 -8.32
C SER A 390 10.75 -21.81 -7.29
N ALA A 391 10.85 -22.20 -6.04
CA ALA A 391 11.36 -21.32 -4.98
C ALA A 391 12.72 -20.71 -5.33
N ALA A 392 13.60 -21.48 -5.95
CA ALA A 392 14.91 -21.02 -6.39
C ALA A 392 14.82 -19.97 -7.51
N THR A 393 14.00 -20.20 -8.53
CA THR A 393 13.75 -19.28 -9.64
C THR A 393 13.17 -17.94 -9.13
N VAL A 394 12.20 -18.01 -8.20
CA VAL A 394 11.60 -16.82 -7.61
C VAL A 394 12.63 -16.02 -6.80
N ALA A 395 13.40 -16.67 -5.92
CA ALA A 395 14.43 -16.02 -5.11
C ALA A 395 15.49 -15.34 -5.98
N GLU A 396 15.95 -16.01 -7.05
CA GLU A 396 16.91 -15.46 -8.01
C GLU A 396 16.36 -14.24 -8.74
N ALA A 397 15.13 -14.32 -9.26
CA ALA A 397 14.49 -13.23 -9.99
C ALA A 397 14.27 -11.99 -9.09
N MET A 398 13.85 -12.18 -7.83
CA MET A 398 13.67 -11.08 -6.87
C MET A 398 15.02 -10.43 -6.53
N SER A 399 16.07 -11.24 -6.27
CA SER A 399 17.42 -10.72 -6.00
C SER A 399 17.96 -9.94 -7.20
N HIS A 400 17.81 -10.48 -8.41
CA HIS A 400 18.23 -9.80 -9.64
C HIS A 400 17.56 -8.43 -9.82
N PHE A 401 16.29 -8.31 -9.46
CA PHE A 401 15.55 -7.03 -9.53
C PHE A 401 16.17 -5.98 -8.61
N VAL A 402 16.53 -6.36 -7.39
CA VAL A 402 17.14 -5.46 -6.40
C VAL A 402 18.56 -5.10 -6.79
N ASP A 403 19.37 -6.09 -7.18
CA ASP A 403 20.75 -5.90 -7.60
C ASP A 403 20.85 -5.01 -8.86
N SER A 404 19.87 -5.12 -9.75
CA SER A 404 19.76 -4.30 -10.96
C SER A 404 19.21 -2.89 -10.73
N ARG A 405 18.98 -2.49 -9.47
CA ARG A 405 18.40 -1.17 -9.11
C ARG A 405 17.06 -0.90 -9.77
N ALA A 406 16.18 -1.88 -9.79
CA ALA A 406 14.79 -1.73 -10.20
C ALA A 406 13.84 -1.64 -8.99
N ALA A 407 14.31 -2.05 -7.82
CA ALA A 407 13.59 -1.95 -6.54
C ALA A 407 14.60 -1.99 -5.37
N ASP A 408 14.16 -1.63 -4.17
CA ASP A 408 14.87 -1.90 -2.92
C ASP A 408 14.24 -3.09 -2.16
N GLY A 409 13.08 -3.56 -2.61
CA GLY A 409 12.33 -4.65 -2.03
C GLY A 409 10.94 -4.77 -2.66
N PHE A 410 10.03 -5.50 -2.05
CA PHE A 410 8.71 -5.80 -2.61
C PHE A 410 7.62 -5.78 -1.57
N ILE A 411 6.43 -5.32 -1.97
CA ILE A 411 5.20 -5.50 -1.21
C ILE A 411 4.43 -6.67 -1.82
N LEU A 412 4.41 -7.80 -1.14
CA LEU A 412 3.75 -9.01 -1.59
C LEU A 412 2.24 -8.90 -1.43
N VAL A 413 1.51 -9.11 -2.51
CA VAL A 413 0.04 -9.11 -2.53
C VAL A 413 -0.42 -10.53 -2.82
N PRO A 414 -0.70 -11.34 -1.80
CA PRO A 414 -1.07 -12.73 -2.00
C PRO A 414 -2.46 -12.84 -2.66
N HIS A 415 -2.69 -13.94 -3.35
CA HIS A 415 -3.95 -14.24 -4.02
C HIS A 415 -4.95 -15.00 -3.14
N LEU A 416 -4.54 -15.44 -1.96
CA LEU A 416 -5.37 -16.09 -0.95
C LEU A 416 -5.33 -15.33 0.37
N THR A 417 -6.43 -15.34 1.08
CA THR A 417 -6.56 -14.84 2.44
C THR A 417 -7.02 -15.98 3.35
N PRO A 418 -6.36 -16.26 4.48
CA PRO A 418 -5.13 -15.63 4.99
C PRO A 418 -3.82 -16.30 4.55
N GLY A 419 -3.87 -17.55 4.04
CA GLY A 419 -2.70 -18.44 3.87
C GLY A 419 -1.82 -18.14 2.65
N GLY A 420 -2.06 -17.03 1.93
CA GLY A 420 -1.40 -16.77 0.65
C GLY A 420 0.09 -16.40 0.72
N LEU A 421 0.67 -16.24 1.91
CA LEU A 421 2.11 -16.03 2.12
C LEU A 421 2.84 -17.26 2.66
N ASP A 422 2.11 -18.27 3.12
CA ASP A 422 2.73 -19.40 3.85
C ASP A 422 3.80 -20.08 3.00
N GLU A 423 3.46 -20.45 1.78
CA GLU A 423 4.36 -21.13 0.83
C GLU A 423 5.61 -20.28 0.49
N PHE A 424 5.44 -18.97 0.31
CA PHE A 424 6.54 -18.05 0.07
C PHE A 424 7.49 -17.96 1.27
N VAL A 425 6.94 -17.83 2.47
CA VAL A 425 7.73 -17.72 3.70
C VAL A 425 8.47 -19.02 3.99
N ASP A 426 7.85 -20.15 3.72
CA ASP A 426 8.44 -21.45 4.01
C ASP A 426 9.52 -21.88 3.00
N GLN A 427 9.38 -21.50 1.73
CA GLN A 427 10.23 -22.01 0.66
C GLN A 427 11.18 -20.97 0.06
N VAL A 428 10.74 -19.70 -0.07
CA VAL A 428 11.52 -18.66 -0.78
C VAL A 428 12.34 -17.81 0.19
N VAL A 429 11.78 -17.44 1.33
CA VAL A 429 12.48 -16.59 2.32
C VAL A 429 13.81 -17.20 2.77
N PRO A 430 13.94 -18.51 3.10
CA PRO A 430 15.24 -19.10 3.44
C PRO A 430 16.29 -18.88 2.36
N LEU A 431 15.92 -19.05 1.08
CA LEU A 431 16.83 -18.86 -0.05
C LEU A 431 17.25 -17.39 -0.24
N LEU A 432 16.38 -16.44 0.12
CA LEU A 432 16.72 -15.00 0.11
C LEU A 432 17.66 -14.64 1.28
N GLN A 433 17.59 -15.35 2.41
CA GLN A 433 18.44 -15.12 3.57
C GLN A 433 19.85 -15.68 3.40
N GLU A 434 20.04 -16.69 2.55
CA GLU A 434 21.34 -17.28 2.25
C GLU A 434 22.16 -16.43 1.25
N ARG A 435 21.56 -15.43 0.61
CA ARG A 435 22.17 -14.55 -0.41
C ARG A 435 22.67 -13.24 0.21
#